data_b54dce56b16368cced2a637fdb38ed57
#
_entry.id   b54dce56b16368cced2a637fdb38ed57
#
_cell.length_a   1.000
_cell.length_b   1.000
_cell.length_c   1.000
_cell.angle_alpha   90.00
_cell.angle_beta   90.00
_cell.angle_gamma   90.00
#
_symmetry.space_group_name_H-M   'P 1'
#
loop_
_entity.id
_entity.type
_entity.pdbx_description
1 polymer ?
#
loop_
_entity_poly.entity_id
_entity_poly.type
_entity_poly.pdbx_seq_one_letter_code
_entity_poly.pdbx_strand_id
1 'polypeptide(L)'
;TAVGGIRSCGIFCDEKYFESYVKRNKKVLIDVANGHMKQIYNLVKKSKELYGDTIEIMIGNIANPETYIEAANCGVDYIRCSIGSGSCCITSSNLGIHYGIASLIDEIYKIKLMLAEKKPIETLPKIIADGGVRNYSDIIKALALGADFVMVGGLFASLIESAGKTFIEDKNGDVIELYPLEYHTITHENNAFFIKDKYDPCSIRIVELVFKTCYGMASSDGQISINGKKTKTSEGITKTIKVSTSINKWADNMIDYMRSAMSYLNIKDYTNLSNATVMIMSKSLKEKRKT
;
A
#
# COMPACT_ATOMS: atom_id res chain seq x y z
N THR A 1 -11.71 -1.32 -4.75
CA THR A 1 -11.08 0.02 -4.85
C THR A 1 -9.98 -0.08 -5.88
N ALA A 2 -10.09 0.63 -6.99
CA ALA A 2 -9.06 0.60 -8.01
C ALA A 2 -8.02 1.68 -7.71
N VAL A 3 -6.79 1.27 -7.43
CA VAL A 3 -5.63 2.15 -7.59
C VAL A 3 -5.00 1.74 -8.91
N GLY A 4 -4.87 2.68 -9.85
CA GLY A 4 -4.29 2.41 -11.15
C GLY A 4 -5.07 1.43 -12.05
N GLY A 5 -6.38 1.30 -11.88
CA GLY A 5 -7.22 0.43 -12.71
C GLY A 5 -7.18 -1.07 -12.35
N ILE A 6 -6.51 -1.46 -11.26
CA ILE A 6 -6.52 -2.84 -10.76
C ILE A 6 -7.71 -3.02 -9.83
N ARG A 7 -8.54 -4.03 -10.08
CA ARG A 7 -9.65 -4.38 -9.21
C ARG A 7 -9.30 -5.59 -8.35
N SER A 8 -9.71 -5.55 -7.07
CA SER A 8 -9.52 -6.65 -6.13
C SER A 8 -10.61 -7.70 -6.28
N CYS A 9 -10.21 -8.97 -6.25
CA CYS A 9 -11.07 -10.13 -6.22
C CYS A 9 -10.62 -11.06 -5.09
N GLY A 10 -11.54 -11.52 -4.24
CA GLY A 10 -11.24 -12.52 -3.22
C GLY A 10 -11.21 -13.93 -3.80
N ILE A 11 -10.35 -14.79 -3.28
CA ILE A 11 -10.18 -16.18 -3.73
C ILE A 11 -11.42 -17.06 -3.50
N PHE A 12 -12.31 -16.64 -2.62
CA PHE A 12 -13.54 -17.37 -2.28
C PHE A 12 -14.70 -17.09 -3.24
N CYS A 13 -14.43 -16.38 -4.36
CA CYS A 13 -15.39 -16.27 -5.43
C CYS A 13 -15.60 -17.65 -6.07
N ASP A 14 -16.84 -17.98 -6.38
CA ASP A 14 -17.17 -19.08 -7.29
C ASP A 14 -16.29 -18.96 -8.54
N GLU A 15 -15.79 -20.09 -9.03
CA GLU A 15 -14.90 -20.14 -10.21
C GLU A 15 -15.53 -19.44 -11.42
N LYS A 16 -16.83 -19.59 -11.62
CA LYS A 16 -17.60 -18.89 -12.67
C LYS A 16 -17.60 -17.36 -12.48
N TYR A 17 -17.68 -16.91 -11.23
CA TYR A 17 -17.62 -15.50 -10.91
C TYR A 17 -16.22 -14.94 -11.23
N PHE A 18 -15.17 -15.67 -10.84
CA PHE A 18 -13.79 -15.28 -11.14
C PHE A 18 -13.53 -15.22 -12.65
N GLU A 19 -13.96 -16.21 -13.42
CA GLU A 19 -13.85 -16.21 -14.88
C GLU A 19 -14.58 -15.01 -15.50
N SER A 20 -15.81 -14.73 -15.06
CA SER A 20 -16.56 -13.55 -15.49
C SER A 20 -15.87 -12.25 -15.13
N TYR A 21 -15.21 -12.22 -13.99
CA TYR A 21 -14.48 -11.05 -13.49
C TYR A 21 -13.23 -10.79 -14.33
N VAL A 22 -12.44 -11.82 -14.60
CA VAL A 22 -11.22 -11.74 -15.43
C VAL A 22 -11.56 -11.32 -16.86
N LYS A 23 -12.63 -11.84 -17.45
CA LYS A 23 -13.09 -11.43 -18.81
C LYS A 23 -13.36 -9.92 -18.94
N ARG A 24 -13.81 -9.28 -17.85
CA ARG A 24 -14.17 -7.85 -17.83
C ARG A 24 -13.03 -6.92 -17.44
N ASN A 25 -11.99 -7.45 -16.81
CA ASN A 25 -10.94 -6.65 -16.19
C ASN A 25 -9.57 -7.13 -16.69
N LYS A 26 -8.88 -6.26 -17.40
CA LYS A 26 -7.52 -6.56 -17.87
C LYS A 26 -6.49 -6.65 -16.75
N LYS A 27 -6.75 -6.05 -15.58
CA LYS A 27 -5.87 -6.07 -14.42
C LYS A 27 -6.67 -6.56 -13.20
N VAL A 28 -6.19 -7.62 -12.59
CA VAL A 28 -6.87 -8.32 -11.49
C VAL A 28 -5.93 -8.47 -10.30
N LEU A 29 -6.42 -8.14 -9.11
CA LEU A 29 -5.74 -8.43 -7.85
C LEU A 29 -6.45 -9.56 -7.12
N ILE A 30 -5.75 -10.66 -6.88
CA ILE A 30 -6.16 -11.70 -5.95
C ILE A 30 -5.64 -11.30 -4.56
N ASP A 31 -6.52 -10.68 -3.77
CA ASP A 31 -6.21 -10.07 -2.48
C ASP A 31 -6.58 -11.03 -1.34
N VAL A 32 -5.58 -11.61 -0.72
CA VAL A 32 -5.74 -12.59 0.37
C VAL A 32 -4.70 -12.37 1.46
N ALA A 33 -5.04 -12.77 2.69
CA ALA A 33 -4.11 -12.70 3.81
C ALA A 33 -2.93 -13.68 3.68
N ASN A 34 -3.14 -14.82 2.97
CA ASN A 34 -2.13 -15.84 2.74
C ASN A 34 -1.97 -16.11 1.24
N GLY A 35 -1.04 -15.38 0.62
CA GLY A 35 -0.68 -15.54 -0.79
C GLY A 35 0.13 -16.78 -1.12
N HIS A 36 0.42 -17.66 -0.15
CA HIS A 36 1.19 -18.91 -0.36
C HIS A 36 0.32 -20.11 -0.73
N MET A 37 -1.01 -19.95 -0.77
CA MET A 37 -1.93 -21.07 -1.04
C MET A 37 -1.83 -21.57 -2.48
N LYS A 38 -1.65 -22.87 -2.67
CA LYS A 38 -1.60 -23.53 -3.99
C LYS A 38 -2.79 -23.21 -4.90
N GLN A 39 -3.98 -23.03 -4.31
CA GLN A 39 -5.19 -22.66 -5.04
C GLN A 39 -5.03 -21.35 -5.83
N ILE A 40 -4.29 -20.36 -5.30
CA ILE A 40 -4.01 -19.10 -5.99
C ILE A 40 -3.21 -19.37 -7.26
N TYR A 41 -2.14 -20.13 -7.16
CA TYR A 41 -1.25 -20.42 -8.28
C TYR A 41 -1.95 -21.26 -9.36
N ASN A 42 -2.77 -22.22 -8.96
CA ASN A 42 -3.61 -22.98 -9.90
C ASN A 42 -4.59 -22.05 -10.64
N LEU A 43 -5.20 -21.10 -9.94
CA LEU A 43 -6.11 -20.12 -10.53
C LEU A 43 -5.39 -19.19 -11.49
N VAL A 44 -4.22 -18.69 -11.11
CA VAL A 44 -3.37 -17.85 -11.98
C VAL A 44 -2.98 -18.60 -13.25
N LYS A 45 -2.46 -19.84 -13.09
CA LYS A 45 -2.02 -20.67 -14.20
C LYS A 45 -3.15 -20.91 -15.20
N LYS A 46 -4.33 -21.35 -14.71
CA LYS A 46 -5.51 -21.53 -15.55
C LYS A 46 -5.92 -20.24 -16.26
N SER A 47 -5.87 -19.11 -15.58
CA SER A 47 -6.20 -17.81 -16.18
C SER A 47 -5.21 -17.40 -17.26
N LYS A 48 -3.91 -17.61 -17.05
CA LYS A 48 -2.88 -17.33 -18.04
C LYS A 48 -2.93 -18.29 -19.23
N GLU A 49 -3.29 -19.55 -19.02
CA GLU A 49 -3.56 -20.51 -20.10
C GLU A 49 -4.73 -20.07 -21.00
N LEU A 50 -5.79 -19.48 -20.40
CA LEU A 50 -6.98 -19.06 -21.15
C LEU A 50 -6.86 -17.68 -21.81
N TYR A 51 -6.17 -16.74 -21.18
CA TYR A 51 -6.18 -15.33 -21.58
C TYR A 51 -4.79 -14.78 -21.93
N GLY A 52 -3.70 -15.52 -21.63
CA GLY A 52 -2.32 -15.12 -21.93
C GLY A 52 -1.96 -13.75 -21.38
N ASP A 53 -1.30 -12.94 -22.19
CA ASP A 53 -0.84 -11.59 -21.86
C ASP A 53 -1.93 -10.52 -21.98
N THR A 54 -3.17 -10.91 -22.32
CA THR A 54 -4.30 -9.96 -22.34
C THR A 54 -4.76 -9.52 -20.97
N ILE A 55 -4.32 -10.24 -19.92
CA ILE A 55 -4.60 -9.92 -18.50
C ILE A 55 -3.31 -9.80 -17.70
N GLU A 56 -3.31 -8.87 -16.76
CA GLU A 56 -2.28 -8.73 -15.73
C GLU A 56 -2.86 -9.18 -14.39
N ILE A 57 -2.15 -10.08 -13.70
CA ILE A 57 -2.58 -10.64 -12.42
C ILE A 57 -1.59 -10.25 -11.33
N MET A 58 -2.11 -9.56 -10.33
CA MET A 58 -1.42 -9.28 -9.07
C MET A 58 -1.89 -10.26 -8.00
N ILE A 59 -0.99 -10.81 -7.23
CA ILE A 59 -1.32 -11.64 -6.05
C ILE A 59 -0.71 -11.06 -4.79
N GLY A 60 -1.22 -11.42 -3.66
CA GLY A 60 -0.63 -11.13 -2.34
C GLY A 60 -1.66 -11.26 -1.21
N ASN A 61 -1.11 -11.22 0.05
CA ASN A 61 0.27 -10.89 0.41
C ASN A 61 1.10 -12.14 0.67
N ILE A 62 2.40 -12.04 0.37
CA ILE A 62 3.38 -13.09 0.70
C ILE A 62 4.39 -12.58 1.74
N ALA A 63 4.94 -13.50 2.53
CA ALA A 63 6.02 -13.24 3.50
C ALA A 63 7.12 -14.31 3.46
N ASN A 64 7.12 -15.20 2.47
CA ASN A 64 8.18 -16.14 2.21
C ASN A 64 8.85 -15.82 0.86
N PRO A 65 10.15 -15.49 0.82
CA PRO A 65 10.87 -15.17 -0.41
C PRO A 65 10.77 -16.24 -1.49
N GLU A 66 10.84 -17.53 -1.11
CA GLU A 66 10.82 -18.66 -2.06
C GLU A 66 9.51 -18.73 -2.86
N THR A 67 8.41 -18.20 -2.32
CA THR A 67 7.12 -18.13 -3.01
C THR A 67 7.19 -17.33 -4.31
N TYR A 68 8.16 -16.43 -4.44
CA TYR A 68 8.40 -15.70 -5.68
C TYR A 68 8.72 -16.61 -6.87
N ILE A 69 9.41 -17.73 -6.62
CA ILE A 69 9.76 -18.71 -7.67
C ILE A 69 8.47 -19.34 -8.26
N GLU A 70 7.53 -19.73 -7.38
CA GLU A 70 6.26 -20.30 -7.81
C GLU A 70 5.42 -19.27 -8.57
N ALA A 71 5.38 -18.04 -8.09
CA ALA A 71 4.70 -16.94 -8.76
C ALA A 71 5.25 -16.70 -10.19
N ALA A 72 6.57 -16.65 -10.32
CA ALA A 72 7.25 -16.50 -11.62
C ALA A 72 6.97 -17.66 -12.59
N ASN A 73 6.85 -18.89 -12.07
CA ASN A 73 6.55 -20.07 -12.89
C ASN A 73 5.07 -20.15 -13.32
N CYS A 74 4.16 -19.50 -12.58
CA CYS A 74 2.74 -19.48 -12.90
C CYS A 74 2.32 -18.29 -13.78
N GLY A 75 3.24 -17.37 -14.09
CA GLY A 75 2.94 -16.19 -14.91
C GLY A 75 2.24 -15.05 -14.15
N VAL A 76 2.51 -14.93 -12.84
CA VAL A 76 2.10 -13.75 -12.06
C VAL A 76 2.81 -12.52 -12.59
N ASP A 77 2.11 -11.39 -12.72
CA ASP A 77 2.71 -10.13 -13.19
C ASP A 77 3.20 -9.26 -12.04
N TYR A 78 2.48 -9.27 -10.90
CA TYR A 78 2.83 -8.46 -9.72
C TYR A 78 2.65 -9.28 -8.45
N ILE A 79 3.57 -9.12 -7.50
CA ILE A 79 3.51 -9.78 -6.21
C ILE A 79 3.59 -8.78 -5.07
N ARG A 80 2.57 -8.76 -4.20
CA ARG A 80 2.55 -7.92 -2.99
C ARG A 80 3.26 -8.64 -1.87
N CYS A 81 4.28 -7.99 -1.34
CA CYS A 81 5.19 -8.54 -0.35
C CYS A 81 4.98 -7.85 0.98
N SER A 82 4.64 -8.58 2.00
CA SER A 82 4.56 -8.30 3.43
C SER A 82 3.33 -8.91 4.09
N ILE A 83 3.52 -9.43 5.28
CA ILE A 83 2.46 -9.79 6.23
C ILE A 83 2.78 -9.12 7.56
N GLY A 84 1.78 -8.46 8.17
CA GLY A 84 1.91 -7.86 9.49
C GLY A 84 2.61 -6.50 9.55
N SER A 85 3.05 -5.89 8.44
CA SER A 85 3.78 -4.61 8.42
C SER A 85 2.89 -3.37 8.31
N GLY A 86 1.62 -3.52 7.97
CA GLY A 86 0.67 -2.40 7.83
C GLY A 86 0.43 -1.68 9.16
N SER A 87 0.26 -0.36 9.13
CA SER A 87 0.07 0.46 10.34
C SER A 87 -1.22 0.15 11.12
N CYS A 88 -2.23 -0.39 10.45
CA CYS A 88 -3.49 -0.83 11.05
C CYS A 88 -3.57 -2.37 11.20
N CYS A 89 -2.50 -3.10 10.88
CA CYS A 89 -2.45 -4.56 10.99
C CYS A 89 -1.93 -4.97 12.39
N ILE A 90 -2.60 -5.94 13.02
CA ILE A 90 -2.19 -6.54 14.30
C ILE A 90 -1.87 -8.03 14.17
N THR A 91 -1.75 -8.56 12.95
CA THR A 91 -1.42 -9.97 12.70
C THR A 91 -0.10 -10.35 13.35
N SER A 92 0.94 -9.52 13.22
CA SER A 92 2.26 -9.81 13.82
C SER A 92 2.23 -9.88 15.34
N SER A 93 1.47 -9.00 16.01
CA SER A 93 1.36 -9.00 17.48
C SER A 93 0.47 -10.10 18.01
N ASN A 94 -0.58 -10.48 17.28
CA ASN A 94 -1.56 -11.45 17.75
C ASN A 94 -1.23 -12.89 17.35
N LEU A 95 -0.64 -13.09 16.18
CA LEU A 95 -0.35 -14.42 15.63
C LEU A 95 1.14 -14.77 15.61
N GLY A 96 2.03 -13.79 15.86
CA GLY A 96 3.47 -13.99 15.74
C GLY A 96 3.96 -14.14 14.29
N ILE A 97 3.08 -13.96 13.29
CA ILE A 97 3.41 -14.09 11.87
C ILE A 97 3.86 -12.74 11.34
N HIS A 98 5.14 -12.67 10.98
CA HIS A 98 5.76 -11.45 10.47
C HIS A 98 7.06 -11.77 9.73
N TYR A 99 7.37 -10.95 8.72
CA TYR A 99 8.69 -10.88 8.10
C TYR A 99 9.08 -9.39 7.95
N GLY A 100 10.31 -9.06 8.30
CA GLY A 100 10.82 -7.69 8.16
C GLY A 100 10.81 -7.25 6.68
N ILE A 101 10.03 -6.20 6.36
CA ILE A 101 9.79 -5.82 4.96
C ILE A 101 11.07 -5.56 4.16
N ALA A 102 12.08 -4.92 4.78
CA ALA A 102 13.35 -4.64 4.12
C ALA A 102 14.10 -5.93 3.75
N SER A 103 14.19 -6.89 4.68
CA SER A 103 14.81 -8.20 4.42
C SER A 103 14.03 -8.99 3.38
N LEU A 104 12.69 -8.97 3.48
CA LEU A 104 11.84 -9.68 2.53
C LEU A 104 12.04 -9.19 1.09
N ILE A 105 12.05 -7.87 0.87
CA ILE A 105 12.25 -7.29 -0.46
C ILE A 105 13.64 -7.61 -0.99
N ASP A 106 14.68 -7.46 -0.17
CA ASP A 106 16.07 -7.76 -0.55
C ASP A 106 16.25 -9.24 -0.96
N GLU A 107 15.68 -10.16 -0.19
CA GLU A 107 15.76 -11.60 -0.48
C GLU A 107 14.94 -11.96 -1.73
N ILE A 108 13.75 -11.43 -1.91
CA ILE A 108 12.95 -11.63 -3.13
C ILE A 108 13.68 -11.06 -4.35
N TYR A 109 14.29 -9.88 -4.23
CA TYR A 109 15.03 -9.28 -5.32
C TYR A 109 16.26 -10.12 -5.73
N LYS A 110 16.98 -10.69 -4.76
CA LYS A 110 18.06 -11.65 -5.05
C LYS A 110 17.56 -12.87 -5.81
N ILE A 111 16.40 -13.41 -5.44
CA ILE A 111 15.76 -14.51 -6.20
C ILE A 111 15.37 -14.04 -7.61
N LYS A 112 14.83 -12.84 -7.76
CA LYS A 112 14.50 -12.25 -9.07
C LYS A 112 15.74 -12.18 -9.96
N LEU A 113 16.86 -11.68 -9.44
CA LEU A 113 18.12 -11.62 -10.19
C LEU A 113 18.65 -13.00 -10.58
N MET A 114 18.59 -13.97 -9.68
CA MET A 114 18.97 -15.36 -9.98
C MET A 114 18.09 -15.97 -11.10
N LEU A 115 16.80 -15.69 -11.12
CA LEU A 115 15.92 -16.14 -12.19
C LEU A 115 16.16 -15.39 -13.50
N ALA A 116 16.60 -14.12 -13.43
CA ALA A 116 16.91 -13.31 -14.59
C ALA A 116 18.14 -13.80 -15.38
N GLU A 117 18.98 -14.65 -14.80
CA GLU A 117 20.05 -15.37 -15.53
C GLU A 117 19.49 -16.34 -16.60
N LYS A 118 18.24 -16.79 -16.42
CA LYS A 118 17.60 -17.80 -17.28
C LYS A 118 16.39 -17.28 -18.06
N LYS A 119 15.82 -16.15 -17.67
CA LYS A 119 14.62 -15.54 -18.27
C LYS A 119 14.80 -14.03 -18.36
N PRO A 120 14.23 -13.32 -19.37
CA PRO A 120 14.24 -11.86 -19.39
C PRO A 120 13.62 -11.29 -18.14
N ILE A 121 14.26 -10.33 -17.49
CA ILE A 121 13.83 -9.76 -16.20
C ILE A 121 12.46 -9.11 -16.28
N GLU A 122 12.10 -8.60 -17.45
CA GLU A 122 10.81 -7.96 -17.75
C GLU A 122 9.64 -8.95 -17.68
N THR A 123 9.90 -10.25 -17.86
CA THR A 123 8.90 -11.32 -17.77
C THR A 123 8.70 -11.86 -16.36
N LEU A 124 9.55 -11.44 -15.43
CA LEU A 124 9.45 -11.84 -14.02
C LEU A 124 8.48 -10.94 -13.25
N PRO A 125 7.78 -11.47 -12.23
CA PRO A 125 6.85 -10.69 -11.42
C PRO A 125 7.47 -9.40 -10.89
N LYS A 126 6.74 -8.30 -10.97
CA LYS A 126 7.14 -7.04 -10.36
C LYS A 126 6.86 -7.09 -8.86
N ILE A 127 7.84 -6.65 -8.08
CA ILE A 127 7.83 -6.69 -6.62
C ILE A 127 7.15 -5.43 -6.09
N ILE A 128 6.10 -5.58 -5.28
CA ILE A 128 5.42 -4.49 -4.61
C ILE A 128 5.69 -4.56 -3.11
N ALA A 129 6.45 -3.61 -2.58
CA ALA A 129 6.64 -3.46 -1.14
C ALA A 129 5.35 -2.90 -0.51
N ASP A 130 4.66 -3.71 0.30
CA ASP A 130 3.36 -3.34 0.88
C ASP A 130 3.43 -3.26 2.40
N GLY A 131 3.17 -2.08 2.94
CA GLY A 131 3.16 -1.83 4.38
C GLY A 131 4.49 -1.36 4.96
N GLY A 132 4.45 -0.87 6.19
CA GLY A 132 5.63 -0.37 6.91
C GLY A 132 6.16 0.99 6.45
N VAL A 133 5.59 1.60 5.43
CA VAL A 133 5.99 2.88 4.85
C VAL A 133 5.44 4.02 5.71
N ARG A 134 6.33 4.81 6.31
CA ARG A 134 6.00 5.89 7.27
C ARG A 134 6.39 7.28 6.79
N ASN A 135 7.31 7.35 5.84
CA ASN A 135 7.86 8.60 5.32
C ASN A 135 8.42 8.39 3.91
N TYR A 136 8.84 9.48 3.26
CA TYR A 136 9.40 9.46 1.91
C TYR A 136 10.64 8.57 1.79
N SER A 137 11.52 8.57 2.82
CA SER A 137 12.76 7.79 2.78
C SER A 137 12.49 6.28 2.78
N ASP A 138 11.37 5.82 3.36
CA ASP A 138 11.00 4.41 3.35
C ASP A 138 10.62 3.96 1.93
N ILE A 139 10.00 4.85 1.13
CA ILE A 139 9.72 4.61 -0.30
C ILE A 139 11.03 4.45 -1.06
N ILE A 140 11.95 5.41 -0.91
CA ILE A 140 13.25 5.40 -1.60
C ILE A 140 14.04 4.15 -1.24
N LYS A 141 14.06 3.77 0.04
CA LYS A 141 14.77 2.55 0.50
C LYS A 141 14.15 1.28 -0.04
N ALA A 142 12.82 1.19 -0.12
CA ALA A 142 12.14 0.02 -0.68
C ALA A 142 12.51 -0.17 -2.16
N LEU A 143 12.53 0.91 -2.94
CA LEU A 143 12.98 0.90 -4.33
C LEU A 143 14.47 0.53 -4.45
N ALA A 144 15.32 1.05 -3.55
CA ALA A 144 16.75 0.72 -3.53
C ALA A 144 17.02 -0.74 -3.11
N LEU A 145 16.11 -1.38 -2.38
CA LEU A 145 16.18 -2.81 -2.05
C LEU A 145 15.67 -3.72 -3.19
N GLY A 146 15.19 -3.13 -4.29
CA GLY A 146 14.75 -3.87 -5.48
C GLY A 146 13.24 -4.02 -5.63
N ALA A 147 12.43 -3.29 -4.85
CA ALA A 147 11.00 -3.19 -5.14
C ALA A 147 10.78 -2.41 -6.45
N ASP A 148 9.91 -2.91 -7.31
CA ASP A 148 9.48 -2.18 -8.51
C ASP A 148 8.44 -1.10 -8.17
N PHE A 149 7.62 -1.37 -7.13
CA PHE A 149 6.57 -0.45 -6.64
C PHE A 149 6.50 -0.47 -5.12
N VAL A 150 5.91 0.59 -4.57
CA VAL A 150 5.66 0.73 -3.13
C VAL A 150 4.19 1.03 -2.91
N MET A 151 3.51 0.19 -2.12
CA MET A 151 2.12 0.42 -1.72
C MET A 151 2.08 1.26 -0.45
N VAL A 152 1.43 2.41 -0.55
CA VAL A 152 1.39 3.41 0.52
C VAL A 152 -0.03 3.48 1.08
N GLY A 153 -0.17 3.25 2.37
CA GLY A 153 -1.45 3.34 3.09
C GLY A 153 -1.50 4.53 4.05
N GLY A 154 -0.80 4.43 5.18
CA GLY A 154 -0.87 5.40 6.27
C GLY A 154 -0.48 6.82 5.89
N LEU A 155 0.49 7.01 5.00
CA LEU A 155 0.85 8.35 4.50
C LEU A 155 -0.29 9.00 3.72
N PHE A 156 -1.01 8.22 2.89
CA PHE A 156 -2.16 8.74 2.15
C PHE A 156 -3.39 8.93 3.02
N ALA A 157 -3.52 8.17 4.10
CA ALA A 157 -4.60 8.38 5.06
C ALA A 157 -4.51 9.75 5.76
N SER A 158 -3.32 10.36 5.82
CA SER A 158 -3.08 11.70 6.38
C SER A 158 -3.28 12.84 5.37
N LEU A 159 -3.74 12.55 4.16
CA LEU A 159 -3.99 13.58 3.15
C LEU A 159 -5.42 14.13 3.22
N ILE A 160 -5.59 15.37 2.80
CA ILE A 160 -6.91 16.04 2.73
C ILE A 160 -7.91 15.20 1.93
N GLU A 161 -7.45 14.61 0.82
CA GLU A 161 -8.27 13.86 -0.14
C GLU A 161 -8.56 12.42 0.28
N SER A 162 -8.06 11.97 1.43
CA SER A 162 -8.31 10.60 1.88
C SER A 162 -9.79 10.37 2.21
N ALA A 163 -10.29 9.15 1.98
CA ALA A 163 -11.71 8.81 2.06
C ALA A 163 -12.26 8.60 3.47
N GLY A 164 -11.45 8.75 4.53
CA GLY A 164 -11.89 8.58 5.91
C GLY A 164 -12.87 9.64 6.38
N LYS A 165 -13.66 9.32 7.41
CA LYS A 165 -14.47 10.34 8.11
C LYS A 165 -13.56 11.47 8.57
N THR A 166 -14.03 12.71 8.38
CA THR A 166 -13.26 13.92 8.70
C THR A 166 -13.77 14.56 9.97
N PHE A 167 -12.87 14.96 10.83
CA PHE A 167 -13.14 15.65 12.08
C PHE A 167 -12.29 16.91 12.15
N ILE A 168 -12.85 17.95 12.73
CA ILE A 168 -12.14 19.19 13.06
C ILE A 168 -12.18 19.40 14.57
N GLU A 169 -11.15 20.02 15.09
CA GLU A 169 -11.15 20.56 16.45
C GLU A 169 -11.49 22.05 16.38
N ASP A 170 -12.52 22.44 17.11
CA ASP A 170 -12.93 23.84 17.18
C ASP A 170 -12.06 24.63 18.17
N LYS A 171 -12.33 25.95 18.29
CA LYS A 171 -11.58 26.84 19.18
C LYS A 171 -11.73 26.50 20.67
N ASN A 172 -12.73 25.70 21.05
CA ASN A 172 -12.97 25.28 22.43
C ASN A 172 -12.34 23.92 22.73
N GLY A 173 -11.74 23.25 21.69
CA GLY A 173 -11.21 21.90 21.78
C GLY A 173 -12.27 20.81 21.52
N ASP A 174 -13.48 21.19 21.10
CA ASP A 174 -14.52 20.21 20.76
C ASP A 174 -14.27 19.61 19.39
N VAL A 175 -14.39 18.26 19.32
CA VAL A 175 -14.18 17.52 18.06
C VAL A 175 -15.52 17.35 17.35
N ILE A 176 -15.62 17.95 16.18
CA ILE A 176 -16.83 17.97 15.34
C ILE A 176 -16.60 17.11 14.09
N GLU A 177 -17.48 16.15 13.82
CA GLU A 177 -17.49 15.41 12.55
C GLU A 177 -18.01 16.31 11.42
N LEU A 178 -17.21 16.47 10.36
CA LEU A 178 -17.64 17.12 9.11
C LEU A 178 -18.35 16.08 8.24
N TYR A 179 -19.66 16.11 8.24
CA TYR A 179 -20.47 15.19 7.45
C TYR A 179 -21.52 15.95 6.62
N PRO A 180 -21.73 15.59 5.35
CA PRO A 180 -20.86 14.79 4.47
C PRO A 180 -19.74 15.66 3.84
N LEU A 181 -18.57 15.07 3.63
CA LEU A 181 -17.40 15.72 3.00
C LEU A 181 -17.66 16.27 1.60
N GLU A 182 -18.64 15.71 0.87
CA GLU A 182 -19.04 16.18 -0.46
C GLU A 182 -19.63 17.60 -0.45
N TYR A 183 -20.01 18.11 0.71
CA TYR A 183 -20.53 19.49 0.89
C TYR A 183 -19.46 20.50 1.32
N HIS A 184 -18.22 20.05 1.54
CA HIS A 184 -17.14 20.91 1.98
C HIS A 184 -15.93 20.82 1.07
N THR A 185 -15.25 21.93 0.87
CA THR A 185 -13.91 21.98 0.27
C THR A 185 -12.91 22.29 1.37
N ILE A 186 -11.87 21.47 1.50
CA ILE A 186 -10.82 21.67 2.50
C ILE A 186 -9.54 22.02 1.75
N THR A 187 -8.94 23.17 2.07
CA THR A 187 -7.62 23.56 1.58
C THR A 187 -6.67 23.77 2.77
N HIS A 188 -5.38 23.68 2.54
CA HIS A 188 -4.35 23.87 3.56
C HIS A 188 -3.33 24.88 3.09
N GLU A 189 -3.28 26.03 3.77
CA GLU A 189 -2.37 27.13 3.48
C GLU A 189 -1.86 27.74 4.79
N ASN A 190 -0.60 28.12 4.83
CA ASN A 190 0.01 28.82 5.98
C ASN A 190 -0.20 28.13 7.33
N ASN A 191 -0.14 26.77 7.36
CA ASN A 191 -0.38 25.91 8.53
C ASN A 191 -1.81 25.95 9.09
N ALA A 192 -2.78 26.45 8.34
CA ALA A 192 -4.21 26.40 8.68
C ALA A 192 -5.01 25.69 7.61
N PHE A 193 -6.12 25.08 8.01
CA PHE A 193 -7.07 24.47 7.10
C PHE A 193 -8.27 25.43 6.93
N PHE A 194 -8.61 25.68 5.69
CA PHE A 194 -9.77 26.48 5.30
C PHE A 194 -10.86 25.52 4.83
N ILE A 195 -11.98 25.50 5.52
CA ILE A 195 -13.13 24.65 5.24
C ILE A 195 -14.24 25.55 4.70
N LYS A 196 -14.54 25.37 3.42
CA LYS A 196 -15.56 26.13 2.71
C LYS A 196 -16.77 25.24 2.44
N ASP A 197 -17.96 25.71 2.83
CA ASP A 197 -19.21 25.06 2.46
C ASP A 197 -19.51 25.30 0.97
N LYS A 198 -19.92 24.25 0.26
CA LYS A 198 -20.27 24.36 -1.16
C LYS A 198 -21.56 25.11 -1.42
N TYR A 199 -22.47 25.08 -0.46
CA TYR A 199 -23.78 25.72 -0.56
C TYR A 199 -23.82 27.12 0.06
N ASP A 200 -22.87 27.42 0.94
CA ASP A 200 -22.65 28.78 1.48
C ASP A 200 -21.19 29.21 1.28
N PRO A 201 -20.87 29.77 0.10
CA PRO A 201 -19.51 30.19 -0.21
C PRO A 201 -18.93 31.27 0.73
N CYS A 202 -19.77 31.97 1.48
CA CYS A 202 -19.35 32.97 2.46
C CYS A 202 -18.99 32.35 3.81
N SER A 203 -19.43 31.13 4.06
CA SER A 203 -19.10 30.37 5.28
C SER A 203 -17.74 29.71 5.15
N ILE A 204 -16.71 30.36 5.68
CA ILE A 204 -15.35 29.84 5.75
C ILE A 204 -15.00 29.61 7.22
N ARG A 205 -14.66 28.35 7.58
CA ARG A 205 -14.10 28.01 8.88
C ARG A 205 -12.58 27.87 8.73
N ILE A 206 -11.84 28.47 9.64
CA ILE A 206 -10.38 28.31 9.72
C ILE A 206 -10.10 27.49 10.96
N VAL A 207 -9.43 26.35 10.78
CA VAL A 207 -9.06 25.42 11.86
C VAL A 207 -7.59 25.03 11.76
N GLU A 208 -6.97 24.76 12.88
CA GLU A 208 -5.57 24.34 12.93
C GLU A 208 -5.43 22.82 12.79
N LEU A 209 -6.45 22.07 13.19
CA LEU A 209 -6.41 20.62 13.24
C LEU A 209 -7.57 19.99 12.49
N VAL A 210 -7.22 19.13 11.55
CA VAL A 210 -8.15 18.25 10.84
C VAL A 210 -7.68 16.82 11.05
N PHE A 211 -8.61 15.92 11.34
CA PHE A 211 -8.34 14.51 11.53
C PHE A 211 -9.17 13.66 10.59
N LYS A 212 -8.67 12.49 10.26
CA LYS A 212 -9.41 11.48 9.49
C LYS A 212 -9.31 10.11 10.12
N THR A 213 -10.38 9.31 9.97
CA THR A 213 -10.33 7.90 10.37
C THR A 213 -9.68 7.06 9.27
N CYS A 214 -8.86 6.10 9.69
CA CYS A 214 -8.29 5.08 8.83
C CYS A 214 -8.41 3.73 9.53
N TYR A 215 -8.82 2.72 8.81
CA TYR A 215 -8.97 1.37 9.36
C TYR A 215 -8.35 0.31 8.47
N GLY A 216 -7.86 -0.78 9.09
CA GLY A 216 -7.39 -1.96 8.38
C GLY A 216 -8.58 -2.76 7.84
N MET A 217 -8.44 -3.39 6.68
CA MET A 217 -9.49 -4.22 6.05
C MET A 217 -9.99 -5.36 6.97
N ALA A 218 -9.10 -5.90 7.80
CA ALA A 218 -9.43 -6.93 8.78
C ALA A 218 -9.89 -6.39 10.15
N SER A 219 -10.05 -5.06 10.31
CA SER A 219 -10.63 -4.44 11.51
C SER A 219 -12.15 -4.68 11.57
N SER A 220 -12.77 -4.39 12.72
CA SER A 220 -14.23 -4.45 12.84
C SER A 220 -14.91 -3.51 11.83
N ASP A 221 -14.43 -2.28 11.70
CA ASP A 221 -14.99 -1.30 10.76
C ASP A 221 -14.78 -1.71 9.30
N GLY A 222 -13.61 -2.29 8.97
CA GLY A 222 -13.34 -2.85 7.64
C GLY A 222 -14.29 -4.00 7.30
N GLN A 223 -14.50 -4.94 8.24
CA GLN A 223 -15.44 -6.06 8.05
C GLN A 223 -16.88 -5.58 7.86
N ILE A 224 -17.33 -4.58 8.66
CA ILE A 224 -18.67 -4.00 8.54
C ILE A 224 -18.83 -3.29 7.20
N SER A 225 -17.81 -2.53 6.78
CA SER A 225 -17.83 -1.82 5.49
C SER A 225 -17.96 -2.75 4.28
N ILE A 226 -17.34 -3.95 4.35
CA ILE A 226 -17.34 -4.92 3.23
C ILE A 226 -18.55 -5.85 3.29
N ASN A 227 -18.87 -6.36 4.49
CA ASN A 227 -19.81 -7.48 4.66
C ASN A 227 -21.12 -7.03 5.31
N GLY A 228 -21.30 -5.74 5.64
CA GLY A 228 -22.44 -5.23 6.40
C GLY A 228 -22.43 -5.60 7.89
N LYS A 229 -21.55 -6.50 8.31
CA LYS A 229 -21.41 -6.96 9.71
C LYS A 229 -20.00 -7.47 10.01
N LYS A 230 -19.66 -7.50 11.31
CA LYS A 230 -18.45 -8.18 11.77
C LYS A 230 -18.63 -9.69 11.65
N THR A 231 -17.71 -10.37 10.98
CA THR A 231 -17.78 -11.82 10.70
C THR A 231 -16.80 -12.66 11.51
N LYS A 232 -15.67 -12.07 11.95
CA LYS A 232 -14.62 -12.76 12.71
C LYS A 232 -13.89 -11.82 13.66
N THR A 233 -13.04 -12.38 14.49
CA THR A 233 -12.11 -11.60 15.34
C THR A 233 -11.26 -10.66 14.47
N SER A 234 -11.10 -9.42 14.92
CA SER A 234 -10.38 -8.40 14.17
C SER A 234 -8.87 -8.66 14.20
N GLU A 235 -8.25 -8.60 13.03
CA GLU A 235 -6.79 -8.60 12.86
C GLU A 235 -6.28 -7.22 12.39
N GLY A 236 -7.07 -6.19 12.61
CA GLY A 236 -6.75 -4.79 12.33
C GLY A 236 -7.44 -3.84 13.29
N ILE A 237 -6.99 -2.60 13.31
CA ILE A 237 -7.53 -1.53 14.16
C ILE A 237 -7.97 -0.34 13.33
N THR A 238 -8.85 0.47 13.91
CA THR A 238 -9.21 1.81 13.42
C THR A 238 -8.36 2.85 14.14
N LYS A 239 -7.87 3.83 13.42
CA LYS A 239 -7.07 4.94 13.94
C LYS A 239 -7.63 6.26 13.49
N THR A 240 -7.48 7.28 14.33
CA THR A 240 -7.65 8.68 13.92
C THR A 240 -6.26 9.24 13.58
N ILE A 241 -6.14 9.84 12.42
CA ILE A 241 -4.88 10.33 11.86
C ILE A 241 -5.02 11.83 11.61
N LYS A 242 -4.05 12.61 12.10
CA LYS A 242 -3.97 14.05 11.81
C LYS A 242 -3.71 14.25 10.31
N VAL A 243 -4.48 15.11 9.68
CA VAL A 243 -4.26 15.52 8.28
C VAL A 243 -3.02 16.40 8.23
N SER A 244 -2.15 16.15 7.28
CA SER A 244 -0.87 16.83 7.16
C SER A 244 -0.78 17.77 5.96
N THR A 245 -1.34 17.36 4.81
CA THR A 245 -1.16 18.09 3.55
C THR A 245 -2.12 17.58 2.47
N SER A 246 -2.11 18.22 1.30
CA SER A 246 -2.79 17.74 0.08
C SER A 246 -1.92 16.73 -0.69
N ILE A 247 -2.55 15.95 -1.58
CA ILE A 247 -1.85 14.98 -2.43
C ILE A 247 -0.86 15.65 -3.39
N ASN A 248 -1.19 16.82 -3.91
CA ASN A 248 -0.32 17.55 -4.81
C ASN A 248 0.99 17.94 -4.11
N LYS A 249 0.90 18.57 -2.93
CA LYS A 249 2.09 18.96 -2.15
C LYS A 249 2.89 17.74 -1.69
N TRP A 250 2.20 16.65 -1.35
CA TRP A 250 2.87 15.39 -1.01
C TRP A 250 3.66 14.85 -2.21
N ALA A 251 3.08 14.89 -3.42
CA ALA A 251 3.72 14.42 -4.65
C ALA A 251 4.93 15.29 -5.02
N ASP A 252 4.80 16.62 -4.92
CA ASP A 252 5.91 17.54 -5.17
C ASP A 252 7.09 17.26 -4.22
N ASN A 253 6.82 17.12 -2.93
CA ASN A 253 7.83 16.74 -1.95
C ASN A 253 8.48 15.39 -2.27
N MET A 254 7.69 14.38 -2.69
CA MET A 254 8.23 13.06 -3.07
C MET A 254 9.17 13.16 -4.27
N ILE A 255 8.79 13.96 -5.28
CA ILE A 255 9.63 14.21 -6.46
C ILE A 255 10.96 14.87 -6.06
N ASP A 256 10.91 15.89 -5.21
CA ASP A 256 12.10 16.61 -4.78
C ASP A 256 13.03 15.73 -3.92
N TYR A 257 12.49 14.95 -2.99
CA TYR A 257 13.28 13.99 -2.21
C TYR A 257 13.87 12.88 -3.09
N MET A 258 13.12 12.41 -4.09
CA MET A 258 13.63 11.42 -5.04
C MET A 258 14.78 11.98 -5.87
N ARG A 259 14.64 13.20 -6.41
CA ARG A 259 15.71 13.88 -7.15
C ARG A 259 16.96 14.09 -6.29
N SER A 260 16.78 14.50 -5.05
CA SER A 260 17.90 14.67 -4.10
C SER A 260 18.60 13.34 -3.83
N ALA A 261 17.86 12.27 -3.56
CA ALA A 261 18.43 10.95 -3.35
C ALA A 261 19.20 10.44 -4.57
N MET A 262 18.63 10.60 -5.76
CA MET A 262 19.28 10.22 -7.03
C MET A 262 20.58 11.03 -7.25
N SER A 263 20.57 12.33 -6.90
CA SER A 263 21.76 13.16 -6.99
C SER A 263 22.88 12.68 -6.08
N TYR A 264 22.58 12.39 -4.81
CA TYR A 264 23.58 11.85 -3.86
C TYR A 264 24.14 10.49 -4.30
N LEU A 265 23.34 9.68 -4.97
CA LEU A 265 23.71 8.35 -5.46
C LEU A 265 24.35 8.38 -6.87
N ASN A 266 24.43 9.55 -7.50
CA ASN A 266 24.85 9.72 -8.90
C ASN A 266 24.04 8.84 -9.89
N ILE A 267 22.74 8.76 -9.67
CA ILE A 267 21.78 7.98 -10.47
C ILE A 267 20.92 8.95 -11.29
N LYS A 268 20.80 8.72 -12.60
CA LYS A 268 19.99 9.55 -13.50
C LYS A 268 18.56 9.03 -13.71
N ASP A 269 18.35 7.74 -13.49
CA ASP A 269 17.07 7.07 -13.64
C ASP A 269 16.73 6.33 -12.34
N TYR A 270 15.52 6.57 -11.78
CA TYR A 270 15.09 5.96 -10.53
C TYR A 270 15.01 4.43 -10.60
N THR A 271 14.86 3.84 -11.78
CA THR A 271 14.89 2.38 -11.97
C THR A 271 16.22 1.77 -11.60
N ASN A 272 17.29 2.56 -11.55
CA ASN A 272 18.63 2.15 -11.15
C ASN A 272 18.90 2.32 -9.63
N LEU A 273 17.89 2.68 -8.84
CA LEU A 273 18.04 2.79 -7.39
C LEU A 273 18.44 1.46 -6.73
N SER A 274 18.05 0.33 -7.30
CA SER A 274 18.47 -1.00 -6.82
C SER A 274 19.98 -1.28 -6.92
N ASN A 275 20.73 -0.44 -7.64
CA ASN A 275 22.20 -0.49 -7.66
C ASN A 275 22.84 0.20 -6.44
N ALA A 276 22.04 0.92 -5.62
CA ALA A 276 22.54 1.59 -4.42
C ALA A 276 22.80 0.60 -3.29
N THR A 277 23.85 0.84 -2.50
CA THR A 277 24.12 0.06 -1.31
C THR A 277 23.16 0.43 -0.18
N VAL A 278 22.35 -0.51 0.26
CA VAL A 278 21.41 -0.34 1.39
C VAL A 278 21.86 -1.20 2.55
N MET A 279 21.98 -0.59 3.74
CA MET A 279 22.29 -1.30 4.96
C MET A 279 21.01 -1.58 5.76
N ILE A 280 20.68 -2.84 5.95
CA ILE A 280 19.57 -3.29 6.80
C ILE A 280 20.10 -3.43 8.23
N MET A 281 19.51 -2.68 9.17
CA MET A 281 19.91 -2.70 10.57
C MET A 281 18.73 -3.04 11.48
N SER A 282 19.01 -3.79 12.55
CA SER A 282 18.06 -3.98 13.64
C SER A 282 17.85 -2.67 14.44
N LYS A 283 16.73 -2.57 15.15
CA LYS A 283 16.44 -1.41 16.00
C LYS A 283 17.54 -1.17 17.05
N SER A 284 18.04 -2.23 17.66
CA SER A 284 19.12 -2.16 18.66
C SER A 284 20.44 -1.59 18.11
N LEU A 285 20.80 -1.91 16.85
CA LEU A 285 21.97 -1.34 16.19
C LEU A 285 21.77 0.14 15.84
N LYS A 286 20.54 0.53 15.50
CA LYS A 286 20.20 1.93 15.23
C LYS A 286 20.28 2.79 16.49
N GLU A 287 19.89 2.27 17.63
CA GLU A 287 19.98 2.96 18.94
C GLU A 287 21.43 3.15 19.38
N LYS A 288 22.29 2.13 19.21
CA LYS A 288 23.73 2.21 19.53
C LYS A 288 24.51 3.20 18.67
N ARG A 289 24.03 3.58 17.46
CA ARG A 289 24.66 4.58 16.59
C ARG A 289 24.24 6.02 16.90
N LYS A 290 23.28 6.22 17.80
CA LYS A 290 22.84 7.55 18.24
C LYS A 290 23.57 8.03 19.50
N THR A 291 24.29 7.16 20.18
CA THR A 291 25.21 7.44 21.26
C THR A 291 26.64 7.57 20.72
#